data_e53ade4de02bed10fe0264aec6e861a1
#
_entry.id   e53ade4de02bed10fe0264aec6e861a1
#
_cell.length_a   1.000
_cell.length_b   1.000
_cell.length_c   1.000
_cell.angle_alpha   90.00
_cell.angle_beta   90.00
_cell.angle_gamma   90.00
#
_symmetry.space_group_name_H-M   'P 1'
#
loop_
_entity.id
_entity.type
_entity.pdbx_description
1 polymer ?
#
loop_
_entity_poly.entity_id
_entity_poly.type
_entity_poly.pdbx_seq_one_letter_code
_entity_poly.pdbx_strand_id
1 'polypeptide(L)'
;MNIIYEDKKIIVVNKPAGQLVQSGKSFELDLTSEVINYRKNRGENCYAAVINRLDRPVSGLVLFAKDRAAAADLSSQMQAQGFCKQYYAVVCGKLPQKTGEFVDYLQKDARAGVSRVAKKNDSGAKHAKLFYETVKEIAVRDENAVSDKTEYSTEYDKTDRSDKAEAQIYTIVKIRLIREDIIR
;
A
#
# COMPACT_ATOMS: atom_id res chain seq x y z
N MET A 1 3.78 -19.24 3.86
CA MET A 1 4.58 -18.23 3.09
C MET A 1 4.50 -18.54 1.61
N ASN A 2 4.24 -17.55 0.75
CA ASN A 2 4.13 -17.70 -0.70
C ASN A 2 5.39 -17.11 -1.38
N ILE A 3 6.36 -17.98 -1.75
CA ILE A 3 7.61 -17.58 -2.41
C ILE A 3 7.34 -17.46 -3.92
N ILE A 4 7.65 -16.29 -4.49
CA ILE A 4 7.49 -15.99 -5.91
C ILE A 4 8.80 -16.23 -6.68
N TYR A 5 9.94 -15.95 -6.03
CA TYR A 5 11.26 -16.16 -6.61
C TYR A 5 12.29 -16.41 -5.51
N GLU A 6 13.24 -17.27 -5.78
CA GLU A 6 14.39 -17.51 -4.90
C GLU A 6 15.61 -17.89 -5.72
N ASP A 7 16.77 -17.34 -5.32
CA ASP A 7 18.09 -17.75 -5.81
C ASP A 7 19.10 -17.81 -4.64
N LYS A 8 20.40 -17.81 -4.97
CA LYS A 8 21.47 -17.85 -3.97
C LYS A 8 21.55 -16.58 -3.12
N LYS A 9 21.07 -15.44 -3.60
CA LYS A 9 21.25 -14.11 -3.01
C LYS A 9 19.98 -13.49 -2.45
N ILE A 10 18.83 -13.78 -3.06
CA ILE A 10 17.57 -13.15 -2.73
C ILE A 10 16.43 -14.16 -2.59
N ILE A 11 15.40 -13.73 -1.89
CA ILE A 11 14.10 -14.38 -1.83
C ILE A 11 13.00 -13.33 -1.94
N VAL A 12 12.02 -13.54 -2.83
CA VAL A 12 10.87 -12.67 -3.04
C VAL A 12 9.62 -13.40 -2.57
N VAL A 13 8.89 -12.78 -1.68
CA VAL A 13 7.69 -13.35 -1.07
C VAL A 13 6.49 -12.47 -1.36
N ASN A 14 5.37 -13.08 -1.72
CA ASN A 14 4.09 -12.39 -1.78
C ASN A 14 3.47 -12.33 -0.37
N LYS A 15 3.52 -11.17 0.24
CA LYS A 15 2.94 -10.89 1.57
C LYS A 15 1.42 -10.73 1.44
N PRO A 16 0.60 -11.46 2.18
CA PRO A 16 -0.84 -11.19 2.26
C PRO A 16 -1.12 -9.89 3.01
N ALA A 17 -2.30 -9.32 2.79
CA ALA A 17 -2.82 -8.24 3.63
C ALA A 17 -2.98 -8.73 5.09
N GLY A 18 -2.79 -7.84 6.05
CA GLY A 18 -2.90 -8.14 7.48
C GLY A 18 -1.62 -8.68 8.15
N GLN A 19 -0.65 -9.18 7.38
CA GLN A 19 0.64 -9.65 7.89
C GLN A 19 1.66 -8.51 8.02
N LEU A 20 2.45 -8.52 9.10
CA LEU A 20 3.61 -7.63 9.25
C LEU A 20 4.80 -8.17 8.46
N VAL A 21 5.58 -7.27 7.86
CA VAL A 21 6.87 -7.63 7.28
C VAL A 21 7.89 -7.91 8.37
N GLN A 22 7.94 -7.04 9.37
CA GLN A 22 8.85 -7.13 10.51
C GLN A 22 8.18 -6.56 11.75
N SER A 23 8.19 -7.31 12.85
CA SER A 23 7.66 -6.90 14.14
C SER A 23 8.77 -6.37 15.03
N GLY A 24 8.49 -5.30 15.77
CA GLY A 24 9.33 -4.85 16.86
C GLY A 24 9.06 -5.58 18.19
N LYS A 25 8.05 -6.47 18.22
CA LYS A 25 7.63 -7.23 19.41
C LYS A 25 7.94 -8.71 19.20
N SER A 26 8.54 -9.36 20.19
CA SER A 26 9.05 -10.73 20.09
C SER A 26 7.98 -11.84 19.97
N PHE A 27 6.69 -11.52 20.08
CA PHE A 27 5.62 -12.53 20.11
C PHE A 27 4.71 -12.54 18.87
N GLU A 28 4.90 -11.64 17.91
CA GLU A 28 4.08 -11.62 16.71
C GLU A 28 4.88 -12.22 15.55
N LEU A 29 4.36 -13.31 14.97
CA LEU A 29 4.94 -13.93 13.78
C LEU A 29 4.85 -12.96 12.62
N ASP A 30 6.00 -12.53 12.16
CA ASP A 30 6.14 -11.66 10.99
C ASP A 30 6.75 -12.41 9.80
N LEU A 31 6.68 -11.81 8.63
CA LEU A 31 7.17 -12.42 7.41
C LEU A 31 8.69 -12.68 7.46
N THR A 32 9.46 -11.82 8.15
CA THR A 32 10.91 -12.00 8.32
C THR A 32 11.22 -13.27 9.12
N SER A 33 10.48 -13.50 10.19
CA SER A 33 10.59 -14.71 11.02
C SER A 33 10.24 -15.97 10.23
N GLU A 34 9.20 -15.90 9.37
CA GLU A 34 8.85 -17.02 8.48
C GLU A 34 9.97 -17.34 7.48
N VAL A 35 10.58 -16.31 6.87
CA VAL A 35 11.72 -16.48 5.95
C VAL A 35 12.92 -17.09 6.66
N ILE A 36 13.25 -16.62 7.87
CA ILE A 36 14.34 -17.18 8.68
C ILE A 36 14.08 -18.66 9.01
N ASN A 37 12.87 -19.00 9.46
CA ASN A 37 12.50 -20.38 9.79
C ASN A 37 12.53 -21.28 8.55
N TYR A 38 12.02 -20.80 7.41
CA TYR A 38 12.09 -21.52 6.14
C TYR A 38 13.54 -21.90 5.79
N ARG A 39 14.46 -20.93 5.87
CA ARG A 39 15.88 -21.15 5.57
C ARG A 39 16.54 -22.09 6.58
N LYS A 40 16.24 -21.93 7.87
CA LYS A 40 16.72 -22.81 8.94
C LYS A 40 16.34 -24.27 8.70
N ASN A 41 15.09 -24.52 8.33
CA ASN A 41 14.59 -25.87 8.05
C ASN A 41 15.26 -26.55 6.84
N ARG A 42 15.90 -25.76 5.96
CA ARG A 42 16.69 -26.22 4.82
C ARG A 42 18.19 -26.36 5.12
N GLY A 43 18.59 -26.12 6.36
CA GLY A 43 20.01 -26.14 6.75
C GLY A 43 20.81 -24.95 6.22
N GLU A 44 20.13 -23.88 5.78
CA GLU A 44 20.76 -22.67 5.29
C GLU A 44 21.10 -21.69 6.43
N ASN A 45 21.95 -20.68 6.11
CA ASN A 45 22.20 -19.57 7.03
C ASN A 45 20.90 -18.81 7.33
N CYS A 46 20.62 -18.56 8.61
CA CYS A 46 19.39 -17.92 9.10
C CYS A 46 19.33 -16.39 8.84
N TYR A 47 20.27 -15.82 8.08
CA TYR A 47 20.26 -14.39 7.77
C TYR A 47 19.17 -14.07 6.74
N ALA A 48 18.32 -13.10 7.07
CA ALA A 48 17.33 -12.51 6.14
C ALA A 48 17.21 -11.00 6.40
N ALA A 49 17.63 -10.19 5.45
CA ALA A 49 17.50 -8.74 5.53
C ALA A 49 16.37 -8.26 4.64
N VAL A 50 15.43 -7.51 5.22
CA VAL A 50 14.32 -6.87 4.50
C VAL A 50 14.86 -5.73 3.65
N ILE A 51 14.61 -5.75 2.34
CA ILE A 51 15.02 -4.69 1.41
C ILE A 51 13.91 -3.65 1.23
N ASN A 52 12.67 -4.08 1.05
CA ASN A 52 11.52 -3.18 1.03
C ASN A 52 10.47 -3.61 2.05
N ARG A 53 9.70 -2.66 2.56
CA ARG A 53 8.59 -2.94 3.48
C ARG A 53 7.27 -2.55 2.84
N LEU A 54 6.24 -3.29 3.23
CA LEU A 54 4.85 -2.95 2.99
C LEU A 54 4.15 -2.82 4.34
N ASP A 55 3.20 -1.91 4.43
CA ASP A 55 2.39 -1.74 5.63
C ASP A 55 1.51 -2.98 5.86
N ARG A 56 1.04 -3.16 7.09
CA ARG A 56 0.26 -4.33 7.48
C ARG A 56 -0.96 -4.59 6.58
N PRO A 57 -1.80 -3.60 6.26
CA PRO A 57 -2.98 -3.83 5.41
C PRO A 57 -2.66 -4.03 3.93
N VAL A 58 -1.43 -3.75 3.49
CA VAL A 58 -1.03 -3.82 2.09
C VAL A 58 -0.50 -5.20 1.76
N SER A 59 -0.98 -5.80 0.67
CA SER A 59 -0.43 -7.03 0.08
C SER A 59 0.57 -6.73 -1.03
N GLY A 60 1.44 -7.68 -1.36
CA GLY A 60 2.37 -7.57 -2.48
C GLY A 60 3.77 -8.11 -2.20
N LEU A 61 4.70 -7.80 -3.09
CA LEU A 61 6.03 -8.40 -3.09
C LEU A 61 6.96 -7.74 -2.06
N VAL A 62 7.58 -8.58 -1.25
CA VAL A 62 8.64 -8.22 -0.32
C VAL A 62 9.92 -8.96 -0.70
N LEU A 63 10.99 -8.21 -0.86
CA LEU A 63 12.31 -8.69 -1.21
C LEU A 63 13.17 -8.81 0.05
N PHE A 64 13.78 -9.96 0.21
CA PHE A 64 14.77 -10.24 1.26
C PHE A 64 16.13 -10.58 0.62
N ALA A 65 17.19 -10.07 1.22
CA ALA A 65 18.55 -10.51 0.92
C ALA A 65 18.93 -11.69 1.83
N LYS A 66 19.59 -12.71 1.25
CA LYS A 66 19.98 -13.95 1.92
C LYS A 66 21.37 -13.85 2.58
N ASP A 67 22.14 -12.81 2.29
CA ASP A 67 23.44 -12.50 2.90
C ASP A 67 23.68 -10.99 3.01
N ARG A 68 24.73 -10.61 3.76
CA ARG A 68 25.07 -9.21 4.03
C ARG A 68 25.53 -8.45 2.78
N ALA A 69 26.24 -9.09 1.87
CA ALA A 69 26.72 -8.47 0.65
C ALA A 69 25.57 -8.12 -0.28
N ALA A 70 24.64 -9.06 -0.49
CA ALA A 70 23.40 -8.81 -1.23
C ALA A 70 22.54 -7.73 -0.57
N ALA A 71 22.46 -7.70 0.77
CA ALA A 71 21.72 -6.67 1.49
C ALA A 71 22.32 -5.28 1.28
N ALA A 72 23.63 -5.13 1.31
CA ALA A 72 24.33 -3.87 1.09
C ALA A 72 24.13 -3.38 -0.35
N ASP A 73 24.32 -4.26 -1.34
CA ASP A 73 24.15 -3.95 -2.76
C ASP A 73 22.72 -3.51 -3.07
N LEU A 74 21.71 -4.29 -2.69
CA LEU A 74 20.30 -3.97 -2.92
C LEU A 74 19.85 -2.72 -2.19
N SER A 75 20.37 -2.46 -0.98
CA SER A 75 20.09 -1.22 -0.26
C SER A 75 20.68 -0.01 -0.96
N SER A 76 21.88 -0.13 -1.52
CA SER A 76 22.51 0.91 -2.33
C SER A 76 21.72 1.19 -3.60
N GLN A 77 21.32 0.15 -4.35
CA GLN A 77 20.48 0.30 -5.52
C GLN A 77 19.14 0.96 -5.20
N MET A 78 18.52 0.59 -4.06
CA MET A 78 17.27 1.21 -3.62
C MET A 78 17.45 2.70 -3.29
N GLN A 79 18.59 3.10 -2.74
CA GLN A 79 18.91 4.50 -2.46
C GLN A 79 19.20 5.28 -3.74
N ALA A 80 19.88 4.68 -4.71
CA ALA A 80 20.20 5.26 -6.00
C ALA A 80 19.03 5.30 -7.00
N GLN A 81 17.79 5.11 -6.53
CA GLN A 81 16.57 5.05 -7.36
C GLN A 81 16.54 3.91 -8.41
N GLY A 82 17.36 2.88 -8.22
CA GLY A 82 17.40 1.71 -9.11
C GLY A 82 16.14 0.82 -9.04
N PHE A 83 15.23 1.08 -8.09
CA PHE A 83 14.00 0.31 -7.91
C PHE A 83 12.77 1.11 -8.35
N CYS A 84 12.10 0.62 -9.37
CA CYS A 84 10.80 1.14 -9.78
C CYS A 84 9.69 0.49 -8.93
N LYS A 85 9.17 1.23 -7.95
CA LYS A 85 8.06 0.76 -7.10
C LYS A 85 6.73 1.05 -7.78
N GLN A 86 5.97 -0.01 -8.05
CA GLN A 86 4.64 0.07 -8.63
C GLN A 86 3.62 -0.54 -7.67
N TYR A 87 2.43 0.07 -7.63
CA TYR A 87 1.33 -0.36 -6.79
C TYR A 87 0.04 -0.33 -7.59
N TYR A 88 -0.93 -1.13 -7.16
CA TYR A 88 -2.32 -0.96 -7.54
C TYR A 88 -3.09 -0.44 -6.34
N ALA A 89 -3.96 0.53 -6.57
CA ALA A 89 -4.87 1.05 -5.56
C ALA A 89 -6.29 1.14 -6.12
N VAL A 90 -7.26 1.04 -5.23
CA VAL A 90 -8.67 1.32 -5.53
C VAL A 90 -8.99 2.66 -4.90
N VAL A 91 -9.47 3.60 -5.68
CA VAL A 91 -9.91 4.92 -5.22
C VAL A 91 -11.40 5.10 -5.46
N CYS A 92 -12.07 5.86 -4.59
CA CYS A 92 -13.47 6.21 -4.75
C CYS A 92 -13.61 7.31 -5.82
N GLY A 93 -14.62 7.18 -6.67
CA GLY A 93 -14.90 8.14 -7.74
C GLY A 93 -14.08 7.91 -9.00
N LYS A 94 -14.21 8.86 -9.92
CA LYS A 94 -13.47 8.92 -11.19
C LYS A 94 -12.31 9.89 -11.10
N LEU A 95 -11.22 9.56 -11.76
CA LEU A 95 -10.12 10.50 -11.94
C LEU A 95 -10.38 11.40 -13.15
N PRO A 96 -9.92 12.67 -13.12
CA PRO A 96 -10.21 13.63 -14.20
C PRO A 96 -9.54 13.25 -15.51
N GLN A 97 -8.48 12.48 -15.48
CA GLN A 97 -7.71 12.03 -16.64
C GLN A 97 -7.33 10.56 -16.49
N LYS A 98 -7.11 9.88 -17.62
CA LYS A 98 -6.67 8.48 -17.63
C LYS A 98 -5.26 8.29 -17.04
N THR A 99 -4.41 9.27 -17.21
CA THR A 99 -3.05 9.31 -16.66
C THR A 99 -2.79 10.70 -16.09
N GLY A 100 -1.98 10.75 -15.03
CA GLY A 100 -1.63 12.03 -14.42
C GLY A 100 -0.62 11.88 -13.31
N GLU A 101 -0.40 12.99 -12.62
CA GLU A 101 0.47 13.03 -11.46
C GLU A 101 -0.23 13.72 -10.28
N PHE A 102 0.08 13.26 -9.07
CA PHE A 102 -0.20 13.99 -7.85
C PHE A 102 1.09 14.49 -7.25
N VAL A 103 1.09 15.75 -6.88
CA VAL A 103 2.25 16.43 -6.27
C VAL A 103 1.77 17.16 -5.03
N ASP A 104 2.30 16.75 -3.88
CA ASP A 104 1.92 17.29 -2.58
C ASP A 104 3.15 17.48 -1.70
N TYR A 105 2.96 18.20 -0.60
CA TYR A 105 3.88 18.22 0.52
C TYR A 105 3.28 17.42 1.65
N LEU A 106 4.03 16.43 2.19
CA LEU A 106 3.59 15.58 3.28
C LEU A 106 4.42 15.83 4.53
N GLN A 107 3.74 16.00 5.66
CA GLN A 107 4.36 16.12 6.97
C GLN A 107 3.95 14.92 7.83
N LYS A 108 4.93 14.32 8.51
CA LYS A 108 4.68 13.22 9.43
C LYS A 108 4.21 13.74 10.78
N ASP A 109 3.03 13.32 11.21
CA ASP A 109 2.59 13.46 12.59
C ASP A 109 3.17 12.28 13.41
N ALA A 110 4.24 12.58 14.16
CA ALA A 110 4.94 11.56 14.95
C ALA A 110 4.08 10.98 16.08
N ARG A 111 3.08 11.74 16.60
CA ARG A 111 2.20 11.29 17.70
C ARG A 111 1.09 10.37 17.16
N ALA A 112 0.48 10.74 16.04
CA ALA A 112 -0.58 9.96 15.42
C ALA A 112 -0.05 8.84 14.53
N GLY A 113 1.25 8.83 14.18
CA GLY A 113 1.86 7.83 13.29
C GLY A 113 1.41 7.93 11.83
N VAL A 114 0.76 9.04 11.43
CA VAL A 114 0.22 9.26 10.09
C VAL A 114 0.94 10.42 9.39
N SER A 115 0.87 10.44 8.05
CA SER A 115 1.30 11.59 7.26
C SER A 115 0.09 12.41 6.83
N ARG A 116 0.21 13.74 6.88
CA ARG A 116 -0.83 14.69 6.47
C ARG A 116 -0.31 15.56 5.34
N VAL A 117 -1.23 16.04 4.51
CA VAL A 117 -0.91 17.08 3.52
C VAL A 117 -0.55 18.36 4.28
N ALA A 118 0.53 18.98 3.87
CA ALA A 118 1.11 20.17 4.48
C ALA A 118 1.40 21.24 3.40
N LYS A 119 1.69 22.47 3.85
CA LYS A 119 2.16 23.51 2.94
C LYS A 119 3.66 23.36 2.68
N LYS A 120 4.13 23.83 1.53
CA LYS A 120 5.55 23.79 1.13
C LYS A 120 6.52 24.30 2.20
N ASN A 121 6.12 25.28 2.96
CA ASN A 121 6.97 25.97 3.94
C ASN A 121 6.75 25.46 5.38
N ASP A 122 5.90 24.44 5.60
CA ASP A 122 5.69 23.89 6.92
C ASP A 122 6.95 23.13 7.35
N SER A 123 7.31 23.27 8.63
CA SER A 123 8.51 22.60 9.18
C SER A 123 8.38 21.09 9.06
N GLY A 124 9.37 20.44 8.43
CA GLY A 124 9.38 18.99 8.22
C GLY A 124 8.48 18.50 7.09
N ALA A 125 7.85 19.39 6.32
CA ALA A 125 7.13 19.03 5.11
C ALA A 125 8.11 18.54 4.03
N LYS A 126 7.77 17.43 3.38
CA LYS A 126 8.58 16.82 2.31
C LYS A 126 7.76 16.72 1.04
N HIS A 127 8.41 17.04 -0.07
CA HIS A 127 7.82 16.92 -1.38
C HIS A 127 7.52 15.45 -1.70
N ALA A 128 6.31 15.16 -2.16
CA ALA A 128 5.85 13.83 -2.55
C ALA A 128 5.23 13.88 -3.95
N LYS A 129 5.67 12.99 -4.81
CA LYS A 129 5.17 12.91 -6.18
C LYS A 129 4.88 11.46 -6.55
N LEU A 130 3.75 11.24 -7.18
CA LEU A 130 3.40 9.95 -7.78
C LEU A 130 2.80 10.16 -9.18
N PHE A 131 3.01 9.18 -10.05
CA PHE A 131 2.26 9.05 -11.30
C PHE A 131 1.19 7.99 -11.15
N TYR A 132 0.05 8.22 -11.79
CA TYR A 132 -1.01 7.24 -11.87
C TYR A 132 -1.45 6.98 -13.31
N GLU A 133 -1.96 5.77 -13.52
CA GLU A 133 -2.63 5.33 -14.73
C GLU A 133 -3.92 4.62 -14.33
N THR A 134 -5.06 5.04 -14.85
CA THR A 134 -6.35 4.36 -14.66
C THR A 134 -6.35 3.05 -15.43
N VAL A 135 -6.54 1.96 -14.72
CA VAL A 135 -6.63 0.61 -15.27
C VAL A 135 -8.07 0.27 -15.62
N LYS A 136 -8.99 0.50 -14.67
CA LYS A 136 -10.40 0.15 -14.83
C LYS A 136 -11.29 0.98 -13.90
N GLU A 137 -12.47 1.35 -14.39
CA GLU A 137 -13.55 1.87 -13.56
C GLU A 137 -14.57 0.76 -13.30
N ILE A 138 -15.09 0.69 -12.08
CA ILE A 138 -16.07 -0.30 -11.64
C ILE A 138 -17.21 0.45 -10.99
N ALA A 139 -18.42 0.25 -11.49
CA ALA A 139 -19.64 0.73 -10.85
C ALA A 139 -20.20 -0.39 -9.96
N VAL A 140 -20.30 -0.13 -8.67
CA VAL A 140 -20.89 -1.03 -7.68
C VAL A 140 -22.25 -0.46 -7.28
N ARG A 141 -23.31 -1.22 -7.49
CA ARG A 141 -24.64 -0.93 -6.94
C ARG A 141 -24.78 -1.70 -5.65
N ASP A 142 -25.08 -1.00 -4.57
CA ASP A 142 -25.42 -1.64 -3.32
C ASP A 142 -26.88 -2.10 -3.38
N GLU A 143 -27.09 -3.37 -3.70
CA GLU A 143 -28.44 -3.96 -3.75
C GLU A 143 -29.10 -4.03 -2.36
N ASN A 144 -28.34 -3.81 -1.27
CA ASN A 144 -28.80 -3.84 0.11
C ASN A 144 -29.04 -2.45 0.73
N ALA A 145 -28.80 -1.36 0.00
CA ALA A 145 -28.98 0.00 0.52
C ALA A 145 -30.46 0.40 0.75
N VAL A 146 -31.41 -0.50 0.48
CA VAL A 146 -32.87 -0.23 0.60
C VAL A 146 -33.46 -0.59 1.96
N SER A 147 -32.72 -1.21 2.90
CA SER A 147 -33.31 -1.81 4.09
C SER A 147 -33.04 -1.13 5.44
N ASP A 148 -32.38 0.03 5.51
CA ASP A 148 -32.13 0.68 6.82
C ASP A 148 -32.69 2.12 6.86
N LYS A 149 -34.01 2.25 6.64
CA LYS A 149 -34.75 3.45 7.07
C LYS A 149 -35.54 3.11 8.32
N THR A 150 -34.93 3.31 9.46
CA THR A 150 -35.64 3.44 10.74
C THR A 150 -36.65 4.59 10.63
N GLU A 151 -37.90 4.24 10.97
CA GLU A 151 -39.07 5.10 11.07
C GLU A 151 -38.80 6.38 11.85
N TYR A 152 -38.77 7.52 11.15
CA TYR A 152 -39.29 8.82 11.63
C TYR A 152 -39.57 9.66 10.37
N SER A 153 -40.75 9.48 9.77
CA SER A 153 -41.22 10.38 8.71
C SER A 153 -42.52 11.05 9.17
N THR A 154 -42.41 12.34 9.39
CA THR A 154 -43.57 13.24 9.38
C THR A 154 -44.02 13.38 7.93
N GLU A 155 -45.35 13.20 7.74
CA GLU A 155 -46.08 13.45 6.51
C GLU A 155 -45.80 14.85 5.96
N TYR A 156 -45.13 14.92 4.80
CA TYR A 156 -45.33 15.95 3.75
C TYR A 156 -44.26 15.75 2.67
N ASP A 157 -44.63 15.26 1.59
CA ASP A 157 -44.22 15.48 0.19
C ASP A 157 -44.11 14.18 -0.62
N LYS A 158 -45.22 13.86 -1.30
CA LYS A 158 -45.28 12.87 -2.38
C LYS A 158 -44.97 13.57 -3.68
N THR A 159 -43.70 13.71 -4.04
CA THR A 159 -43.29 13.96 -5.43
C THR A 159 -42.19 12.95 -5.79
N ASP A 160 -42.58 12.06 -6.68
CA ASP A 160 -41.83 11.23 -7.61
C ASP A 160 -40.28 11.20 -7.40
N ARG A 161 -39.81 10.35 -6.50
CA ARG A 161 -38.43 9.96 -6.46
C ARG A 161 -38.33 8.51 -6.91
N SER A 162 -37.93 8.34 -8.17
CA SER A 162 -37.38 7.08 -8.65
C SER A 162 -36.11 6.84 -7.83
N ASP A 163 -36.21 6.06 -6.73
CA ASP A 163 -35.08 5.60 -5.90
C ASP A 163 -34.21 4.62 -6.72
N LYS A 164 -33.51 5.13 -7.70
CA LYS A 164 -32.36 4.44 -8.28
C LYS A 164 -31.18 4.71 -7.37
N ALA A 165 -30.83 3.74 -6.54
CA ALA A 165 -29.57 3.78 -5.79
C ALA A 165 -28.44 4.12 -6.77
N GLU A 166 -27.83 5.30 -6.59
CA GLU A 166 -26.72 5.73 -7.45
C GLU A 166 -25.57 4.75 -7.27
N ALA A 167 -25.05 4.23 -8.38
CA ALA A 167 -23.93 3.33 -8.35
C ALA A 167 -22.68 4.07 -7.85
N GLN A 168 -22.05 3.56 -6.80
CA GLN A 168 -20.77 4.08 -6.34
C GLN A 168 -19.67 3.64 -7.31
N ILE A 169 -18.91 4.61 -7.82
CA ILE A 169 -17.84 4.35 -8.76
C ILE A 169 -16.54 4.17 -8.00
N TYR A 170 -15.80 3.13 -8.35
CA TYR A 170 -14.44 2.86 -7.90
C TYR A 170 -13.51 2.81 -9.10
N THR A 171 -12.34 3.39 -8.97
CA THR A 171 -11.32 3.35 -10.02
C THR A 171 -10.11 2.56 -9.55
N ILE A 172 -9.71 1.55 -10.31
CA ILE A 172 -8.44 0.84 -10.11
C ILE A 172 -7.36 1.63 -10.82
N VAL A 173 -6.34 2.01 -10.07
CA VAL A 173 -5.20 2.79 -10.58
C VAL A 173 -3.90 2.03 -10.37
N LYS A 174 -3.00 2.12 -11.36
CA LYS A 174 -1.60 1.75 -11.24
C LYS A 174 -0.83 2.99 -10.83
N ILE A 175 -0.05 2.88 -9.79
CA ILE A 175 0.70 3.98 -9.19
C ILE A 175 2.19 3.68 -9.30
N ARG A 176 2.98 4.67 -9.72
CA ARG A 176 4.43 4.67 -9.67
C ARG A 176 4.89 5.81 -8.75
N LEU A 177 5.52 5.45 -7.64
CA LEU A 177 6.12 6.43 -6.73
C LEU A 177 7.43 6.95 -7.31
N ILE A 178 7.60 8.27 -7.28
CA ILE A 178 8.87 8.92 -7.53
C ILE A 178 9.44 9.30 -6.18
N ARG A 179 10.65 8.85 -5.92
CA ARG A 179 11.35 9.21 -4.70
C ARG A 179 12.03 10.56 -4.90
N GLU A 180 11.41 11.60 -4.37
CA GLU A 180 12.09 12.82 -3.96
C GLU A 180 12.01 12.82 -2.44
N ASP A 181 13.10 12.46 -1.77
CA ASP A 181 13.33 12.51 -0.30
C ASP A 181 12.14 12.12 0.60
N ILE A 182 11.48 11.02 0.25
CA ILE A 182 10.30 10.58 0.98
C ILE A 182 10.69 10.05 2.36
N ILE A 183 10.12 10.69 3.34
CA ILE A 183 9.95 10.43 4.75
C ILE A 183 10.21 8.96 5.12
N ARG A 184 11.30 8.73 5.81
CA ARG A 184 11.50 7.55 6.65
C ARG A 184 10.84 7.75 8.00
#